data_9ea966259a2ae42c98137b9fef46994f
#
_entry.id   9ea966259a2ae42c98137b9fef46994f
#
_cell.length_a   1.000
_cell.length_b   1.000
_cell.length_c   1.000
_cell.angle_alpha   90.00
_cell.angle_beta   90.00
_cell.angle_gamma   90.00
#
_symmetry.space_group_name_H-M   'P 1'
#
loop_
_entity.id
_entity.type
_entity.pdbx_description
1 polymer ?
#
loop_
_entity_poly.entity_id
_entity_poly.type
_entity_poly.pdbx_seq_one_letter_code
_entity_poly.pdbx_strand_id
1 'polypeptide(L)'
;LLFICIMETRPLKPDTTFSCRLPFKPLDLHFTDSPMENKLYNVALSMQNFSKNPTLPFDARLWQITERFAEDVVNGLAHPFSISEDFLTELYEYFYREITLDYFHCTFVDKTVENTAGKFPVLYEQIRRYGIYFQAAYNFSLLDEHLSTLTLMVEKHIIKNRTADRRRKRIIIMTSINFERISFFLEQLREYIAFQWVETLNLNEIHRLNDLSYDCIFCFSTRIFNILNSRELPVIRVNFFLENKDIDRLLKLGFSAQTHRFNANSLALDLAGKTEAEMVSYLKNRFGDYFV
;
A
#
# COMPACT_ATOMS: atom_id res chain seq x y z
N LEU A 1 -0.24 30.03 -10.18
CA LEU A 1 -0.89 31.02 -11.05
C LEU A 1 -0.97 32.39 -10.38
N LEU A 2 -1.59 32.52 -9.18
CA LEU A 2 -1.73 33.80 -8.47
C LEU A 2 -0.37 34.47 -8.20
N PHE A 3 0.63 33.69 -7.77
CA PHE A 3 1.98 34.19 -7.50
C PHE A 3 2.67 34.68 -8.79
N ILE A 4 2.52 33.94 -9.89
CA ILE A 4 3.03 34.34 -11.22
C ILE A 4 2.36 35.64 -11.66
N CYS A 5 1.02 35.76 -11.55
CA CYS A 5 0.31 36.98 -11.88
C CYS A 5 0.76 38.19 -11.01
N ILE A 6 1.02 37.97 -9.72
CA ILE A 6 1.53 39.03 -8.83
C ILE A 6 2.93 39.48 -9.28
N MET A 7 3.81 38.54 -9.67
CA MET A 7 5.16 38.86 -10.14
C MET A 7 5.14 39.60 -11.48
N GLU A 8 4.24 39.21 -12.42
CA GLU A 8 4.06 39.91 -13.69
C GLU A 8 3.53 41.32 -13.53
N THR A 9 2.65 41.57 -12.54
CA THR A 9 2.06 42.89 -12.27
C THR A 9 2.95 43.80 -11.41
N ARG A 10 3.92 43.21 -10.69
CA ARG A 10 4.88 43.95 -9.82
C ARG A 10 6.29 43.49 -10.12
N PRO A 11 6.88 43.91 -11.23
CA PRO A 11 8.26 43.55 -11.57
C PRO A 11 9.21 43.95 -10.45
N LEU A 12 10.08 43.01 -10.06
CA LEU A 12 11.11 43.27 -9.05
C LEU A 12 12.04 44.38 -9.53
N LYS A 13 12.41 45.26 -8.61
CA LYS A 13 13.41 46.28 -8.94
C LYS A 13 14.72 45.60 -9.31
N PRO A 14 15.45 46.06 -10.34
CA PRO A 14 16.69 45.43 -10.82
C PRO A 14 17.76 45.21 -9.74
N ASP A 15 17.75 46.05 -8.71
CA ASP A 15 18.76 46.01 -7.61
C ASP A 15 18.34 45.10 -6.43
N THR A 16 17.22 44.40 -6.52
CA THR A 16 16.76 43.50 -5.45
C THR A 16 17.55 42.21 -5.50
N THR A 17 18.48 41.98 -4.58
CA THR A 17 19.18 40.72 -4.43
C THR A 17 18.37 39.77 -3.54
N PHE A 18 17.84 38.67 -4.10
CA PHE A 18 17.22 37.60 -3.33
C PHE A 18 18.32 36.70 -2.77
N SER A 19 18.79 37.02 -1.56
CA SER A 19 19.73 36.17 -0.83
C SER A 19 19.00 35.40 0.23
N CYS A 20 18.61 34.16 -0.11
CA CYS A 20 17.99 33.23 0.82
C CYS A 20 18.78 31.91 0.82
N ARG A 21 19.17 31.45 2.01
CA ARG A 21 19.82 30.17 2.21
C ARG A 21 18.71 29.12 2.41
N LEU A 22 18.22 28.58 1.31
CA LEU A 22 17.18 27.56 1.34
C LEU A 22 17.65 26.28 2.06
N PRO A 23 16.74 25.54 2.70
CA PRO A 23 17.05 24.25 3.32
C PRO A 23 17.52 23.22 2.29
N PHE A 24 16.99 23.31 1.06
CA PHE A 24 17.31 22.43 -0.06
C PHE A 24 17.62 23.23 -1.33
N LYS A 25 18.31 22.59 -2.29
CA LYS A 25 18.49 23.16 -3.63
C LYS A 25 17.13 23.19 -4.33
N PRO A 26 16.61 24.35 -4.79
CA PRO A 26 15.34 24.39 -5.53
C PRO A 26 15.48 23.75 -6.91
N LEU A 27 14.36 23.59 -7.61
CA LEU A 27 14.35 23.27 -9.03
C LEU A 27 15.24 24.24 -9.81
N ASP A 28 15.72 23.82 -10.96
CA ASP A 28 16.59 24.59 -11.84
C ASP A 28 16.03 24.59 -13.27
N LEU A 29 14.83 25.20 -13.41
CA LEU A 29 14.14 25.34 -14.66
C LEU A 29 14.29 26.77 -15.17
N HIS A 30 14.32 26.94 -16.47
CA HIS A 30 14.46 28.25 -17.14
C HIS A 30 13.11 28.71 -17.67
N PHE A 31 12.60 29.83 -17.16
CA PHE A 31 11.30 30.42 -17.52
C PHE A 31 11.42 31.78 -18.15
N THR A 32 12.41 32.58 -17.71
CA THR A 32 12.62 33.96 -18.12
C THR A 32 14.11 34.26 -18.26
N ASP A 33 14.46 35.35 -18.91
CA ASP A 33 15.85 35.83 -19.03
C ASP A 33 16.41 36.39 -17.70
N SER A 34 15.54 36.61 -16.72
CA SER A 34 15.92 37.11 -15.40
C SER A 34 16.35 35.96 -14.47
N PRO A 35 17.61 35.87 -14.04
CA PRO A 35 18.07 34.82 -13.11
C PRO A 35 17.33 34.85 -11.77
N MET A 36 16.94 36.05 -11.33
CA MET A 36 16.22 36.22 -10.07
C MET A 36 14.79 35.70 -10.15
N GLU A 37 14.07 36.00 -11.23
CA GLU A 37 12.72 35.47 -11.44
C GLU A 37 12.73 33.96 -11.57
N ASN A 38 13.67 33.41 -12.33
CA ASN A 38 13.86 31.96 -12.42
C ASN A 38 14.06 31.32 -11.04
N LYS A 39 14.88 31.92 -10.18
CA LYS A 39 15.09 31.41 -8.82
C LYS A 39 13.79 31.42 -8.01
N LEU A 40 13.00 32.49 -8.07
CA LEU A 40 11.73 32.61 -7.35
C LEU A 40 10.70 31.61 -7.87
N TYR A 41 10.57 31.45 -9.20
CA TYR A 41 9.67 30.47 -9.81
C TYR A 41 10.06 29.05 -9.40
N ASN A 42 11.35 28.71 -9.44
CA ASN A 42 11.83 27.40 -9.06
C ASN A 42 11.57 27.10 -7.58
N VAL A 43 11.74 28.07 -6.68
CA VAL A 43 11.38 27.93 -5.26
C VAL A 43 9.88 27.72 -5.11
N ALA A 44 9.05 28.56 -5.76
CA ALA A 44 7.60 28.46 -5.69
C ALA A 44 7.08 27.11 -6.23
N LEU A 45 7.65 26.61 -7.32
CA LEU A 45 7.29 25.30 -7.89
C LEU A 45 7.74 24.15 -7.00
N SER A 46 8.90 24.27 -6.34
CA SER A 46 9.39 23.25 -5.40
C SER A 46 8.47 23.08 -4.18
N MET A 47 7.68 24.10 -3.85
CA MET A 47 6.71 24.07 -2.74
C MET A 47 5.30 23.59 -3.15
N GLN A 48 5.01 23.48 -4.45
CA GLN A 48 3.67 23.12 -4.92
C GLN A 48 3.48 21.60 -4.97
N ASN A 49 2.24 21.18 -4.78
CA ASN A 49 1.82 19.79 -4.93
C ASN A 49 0.80 19.70 -6.07
N PHE A 50 1.28 19.31 -7.25
CA PHE A 50 0.45 19.11 -8.43
C PHE A 50 0.26 17.62 -8.71
N SER A 51 -0.72 17.26 -9.52
CA SER A 51 -0.93 15.88 -10.00
C SER A 51 0.24 15.34 -10.85
N LYS A 52 1.00 16.26 -11.46
CA LYS A 52 2.25 15.97 -12.20
C LYS A 52 3.30 16.99 -11.77
N ASN A 53 4.06 16.63 -10.76
CA ASN A 53 5.14 17.46 -10.27
C ASN A 53 6.42 17.23 -11.09
N PRO A 54 7.24 18.26 -11.29
CA PRO A 54 8.61 18.04 -11.71
C PRO A 54 9.38 17.27 -10.63
N THR A 55 10.33 16.44 -11.03
CA THR A 55 11.19 15.71 -10.10
C THR A 55 11.98 16.70 -9.26
N LEU A 56 11.82 16.62 -7.94
CA LEU A 56 12.55 17.49 -7.00
C LEU A 56 14.04 17.11 -6.95
N PRO A 57 14.93 18.09 -6.73
CA PRO A 57 16.34 17.81 -6.58
C PRO A 57 16.61 16.87 -5.41
N PHE A 58 17.54 15.94 -5.61
CA PHE A 58 17.90 14.96 -4.58
C PHE A 58 18.78 15.58 -3.49
N ASP A 59 18.38 15.40 -2.23
CA ASP A 59 19.16 15.70 -1.04
C ASP A 59 19.39 14.41 -0.24
N ALA A 60 20.65 13.98 -0.16
CA ALA A 60 21.03 12.72 0.47
C ALA A 60 20.69 12.66 1.97
N ARG A 61 20.80 13.79 2.67
CA ARG A 61 20.48 13.86 4.11
C ARG A 61 18.99 13.71 4.36
N LEU A 62 18.16 14.39 3.58
CA LEU A 62 16.72 14.28 3.67
C LEU A 62 16.27 12.85 3.33
N TRP A 63 16.85 12.26 2.27
CA TRP A 63 16.54 10.88 1.87
C TRP A 63 16.80 9.87 3.00
N GLN A 64 18.01 9.93 3.61
CA GLN A 64 18.37 9.02 4.72
C GLN A 64 17.45 9.17 5.93
N ILE A 65 17.04 10.40 6.25
CA ILE A 65 16.11 10.63 7.37
C ILE A 65 14.71 10.10 7.03
N THR A 66 14.27 10.30 5.79
CA THR A 66 12.97 9.79 5.30
C THR A 66 12.94 8.27 5.29
N GLU A 67 14.01 7.63 4.82
CA GLU A 67 14.15 6.17 4.82
C GLU A 67 14.08 5.61 6.24
N ARG A 68 14.87 6.15 7.17
CA ARG A 68 14.83 5.76 8.58
C ARG A 68 13.44 5.97 9.20
N PHE A 69 12.80 7.10 8.93
CA PHE A 69 11.44 7.37 9.39
C PHE A 69 10.45 6.33 8.85
N ALA A 70 10.51 6.02 7.55
CA ALA A 70 9.65 5.03 6.93
C ALA A 70 9.86 3.63 7.53
N GLU A 71 11.11 3.21 7.73
CA GLU A 71 11.44 1.91 8.36
C GLU A 71 10.87 1.81 9.77
N ASP A 72 11.09 2.81 10.60
CA ASP A 72 10.64 2.78 11.99
C ASP A 72 9.10 2.83 12.09
N VAL A 73 8.43 3.61 11.24
CA VAL A 73 6.97 3.63 11.16
C VAL A 73 6.42 2.30 10.70
N VAL A 74 6.96 1.71 9.63
CA VAL A 74 6.48 0.44 9.07
C VAL A 74 6.76 -0.72 10.02
N ASN A 75 7.93 -0.78 10.64
CA ASN A 75 8.28 -1.82 11.61
C ASN A 75 7.42 -1.76 12.89
N GLY A 76 6.90 -0.60 13.23
CA GLY A 76 5.97 -0.42 14.35
C GLY A 76 4.53 -0.85 14.05
N LEU A 77 4.19 -1.19 12.80
CA LEU A 77 2.84 -1.65 12.43
C LEU A 77 2.61 -3.10 12.88
N ALA A 78 1.37 -3.45 13.19
CA ALA A 78 0.97 -4.84 13.47
C ALA A 78 1.25 -5.78 12.29
N HIS A 79 1.18 -5.25 11.07
CA HIS A 79 1.49 -5.96 9.83
C HIS A 79 2.43 -5.09 8.99
N PRO A 80 3.76 -5.20 9.18
CA PRO A 80 4.73 -4.49 8.36
C PRO A 80 4.59 -4.86 6.89
N PHE A 81 4.81 -3.89 6.00
CA PHE A 81 4.80 -4.11 4.56
C PHE A 81 6.19 -3.83 3.95
N SER A 82 6.41 -4.29 2.73
CA SER A 82 7.65 -4.01 2.01
C SER A 82 7.67 -2.55 1.55
N ILE A 83 8.68 -1.80 2.00
CA ILE A 83 8.90 -0.41 1.63
C ILE A 83 9.32 -0.38 0.15
N SER A 84 8.49 0.25 -0.68
CA SER A 84 8.78 0.44 -2.11
C SER A 84 9.48 1.77 -2.34
N GLU A 85 10.23 1.88 -3.45
CA GLU A 85 10.85 3.13 -3.88
C GLU A 85 9.82 4.24 -4.11
N ASP A 86 8.64 3.90 -4.66
CA ASP A 86 7.51 4.83 -4.83
C ASP A 86 7.07 5.44 -3.49
N PHE A 87 7.00 4.62 -2.43
CA PHE A 87 6.61 5.09 -1.11
C PHE A 87 7.65 6.04 -0.51
N LEU A 88 8.93 5.69 -0.61
CA LEU A 88 10.01 6.54 -0.14
C LEU A 88 10.08 7.86 -0.91
N THR A 89 9.92 7.81 -2.23
CA THR A 89 9.89 9.00 -3.07
C THR A 89 8.73 9.92 -2.70
N GLU A 90 7.54 9.37 -2.47
CA GLU A 90 6.37 10.15 -2.06
C GLU A 90 6.57 10.83 -0.70
N LEU A 91 7.14 10.12 0.28
CA LEU A 91 7.48 10.70 1.59
C LEU A 91 8.57 11.76 1.47
N TYR A 92 9.62 11.48 0.68
CA TYR A 92 10.71 12.41 0.43
C TYR A 92 10.20 13.72 -0.16
N GLU A 93 9.38 13.65 -1.21
CA GLU A 93 8.80 14.83 -1.86
C GLU A 93 7.89 15.61 -0.90
N TYR A 94 7.12 14.90 -0.07
CA TYR A 94 6.30 15.51 0.94
C TYR A 94 7.16 16.32 1.94
N PHE A 95 8.15 15.70 2.56
CA PHE A 95 9.02 16.38 3.53
C PHE A 95 9.82 17.50 2.90
N TYR A 96 10.29 17.33 1.68
CA TYR A 96 11.00 18.39 0.97
C TYR A 96 10.12 19.65 0.84
N ARG A 97 8.86 19.48 0.45
CA ARG A 97 7.90 20.59 0.32
C ARG A 97 7.57 21.22 1.68
N GLU A 98 7.21 20.42 2.65
CA GLU A 98 6.74 20.92 3.95
C GLU A 98 7.87 21.62 4.73
N ILE A 99 9.09 21.11 4.71
CA ILE A 99 10.25 21.78 5.31
C ILE A 99 10.56 23.10 4.59
N THR A 100 10.40 23.14 3.27
CA THR A 100 10.59 24.38 2.49
C THR A 100 9.49 25.40 2.80
N LEU A 101 8.23 24.96 2.93
CA LEU A 101 7.11 25.83 3.33
C LEU A 101 7.29 26.38 4.75
N ASP A 102 7.68 25.53 5.69
CA ASP A 102 7.95 25.94 7.08
C ASP A 102 9.06 26.98 7.15
N TYR A 103 10.12 26.80 6.35
CA TYR A 103 11.20 27.79 6.25
C TYR A 103 10.71 29.18 5.84
N PHE A 104 9.67 29.26 5.00
CA PHE A 104 9.02 30.51 4.60
C PHE A 104 7.87 30.92 5.50
N HIS A 105 7.63 30.20 6.59
CA HIS A 105 6.48 30.40 7.48
C HIS A 105 5.14 30.34 6.75
N CYS A 106 5.06 29.49 5.72
CA CYS A 106 3.85 29.24 4.95
C CYS A 106 3.20 27.96 5.48
N THR A 107 2.02 28.08 6.06
CA THR A 107 1.22 26.93 6.50
C THR A 107 -0.08 26.88 5.73
N PHE A 108 -0.46 25.69 5.28
CA PHE A 108 -1.77 25.43 4.67
C PHE A 108 -2.58 24.59 5.63
N VAL A 109 -3.71 25.12 6.08
CA VAL A 109 -4.64 24.39 6.96
C VAL A 109 -5.63 23.61 6.08
N ASP A 110 -5.55 22.29 6.14
CA ASP A 110 -6.56 21.42 5.53
C ASP A 110 -7.64 21.09 6.55
N LYS A 111 -8.84 21.65 6.35
CA LYS A 111 -9.99 21.44 7.25
C LYS A 111 -10.66 20.07 7.11
N THR A 112 -10.28 19.27 6.10
CA THR A 112 -10.90 17.96 5.83
C THR A 112 -10.34 16.84 6.72
N VAL A 113 -9.32 17.14 7.55
CA VAL A 113 -8.54 16.13 8.28
C VAL A 113 -8.99 15.95 9.74
N GLU A 114 -10.13 16.52 10.14
CA GLU A 114 -10.57 16.65 11.53
C GLU A 114 -10.67 15.34 12.34
N ASN A 115 -10.60 14.15 11.73
CA ASN A 115 -10.78 12.90 12.47
C ASN A 115 -9.75 11.79 12.18
N THR A 116 -8.61 12.11 11.57
CA THR A 116 -7.58 11.10 11.23
C THR A 116 -6.99 10.47 12.50
N ALA A 117 -6.71 11.27 13.53
CA ALA A 117 -6.21 10.78 14.81
C ALA A 117 -7.19 9.82 15.49
N GLY A 118 -8.50 10.10 15.42
CA GLY A 118 -9.54 9.21 15.98
C GLY A 118 -9.70 7.92 15.18
N LYS A 119 -9.53 7.97 13.86
CA LYS A 119 -9.71 6.82 12.96
C LYS A 119 -8.49 5.90 12.93
N PHE A 120 -7.29 6.44 13.05
CA PHE A 120 -6.01 5.71 12.99
C PHE A 120 -5.10 6.04 14.18
N PRO A 121 -5.54 5.89 15.44
CA PRO A 121 -4.84 6.42 16.62
C PRO A 121 -3.42 5.84 16.77
N VAL A 122 -3.25 4.56 16.53
CA VAL A 122 -1.96 3.88 16.68
C VAL A 122 -0.96 4.39 15.65
N LEU A 123 -1.34 4.44 14.38
CA LEU A 123 -0.48 4.90 13.29
C LEU A 123 -0.15 6.39 13.44
N TYR A 124 -1.15 7.20 13.80
CA TYR A 124 -0.98 8.63 14.04
C TYR A 124 0.08 8.90 15.13
N GLU A 125 0.03 8.15 16.23
CA GLU A 125 0.96 8.28 17.34
C GLU A 125 2.37 7.77 16.99
N GLN A 126 2.49 6.73 16.17
CA GLN A 126 3.77 6.28 15.63
C GLN A 126 4.42 7.35 14.76
N ILE A 127 3.67 7.94 13.84
CA ILE A 127 4.17 9.02 12.97
C ILE A 127 4.62 10.22 13.82
N ARG A 128 3.84 10.61 14.83
CA ARG A 128 4.22 11.68 15.79
C ARG A 128 5.55 11.35 16.46
N ARG A 129 5.69 10.12 16.96
CA ARG A 129 6.90 9.67 17.66
C ARG A 129 8.15 9.78 16.81
N TYR A 130 8.10 9.30 15.57
CA TYR A 130 9.28 9.29 14.70
C TYR A 130 9.50 10.61 13.96
N GLY A 131 8.53 11.51 13.96
CA GLY A 131 8.66 12.89 13.46
C GLY A 131 9.79 13.67 14.11
N ILE A 132 10.26 13.25 15.29
CA ILE A 132 11.40 13.86 15.99
C ILE A 132 12.69 13.86 15.15
N TYR A 133 12.83 12.98 14.16
CA TYR A 133 13.99 12.95 13.26
C TYR A 133 14.10 14.23 12.42
N PHE A 134 12.96 14.76 11.96
CA PHE A 134 12.91 16.00 11.19
C PHE A 134 13.08 17.23 12.07
N GLN A 135 12.57 17.18 13.31
CA GLN A 135 12.83 18.23 14.30
C GLN A 135 14.33 18.34 14.61
N ALA A 136 15.00 17.22 14.82
CA ALA A 136 16.43 17.21 15.13
C ALA A 136 17.32 17.65 13.94
N ALA A 137 16.91 17.34 12.71
CA ALA A 137 17.73 17.58 11.53
C ALA A 137 17.50 18.94 10.87
N TYR A 138 16.26 19.42 10.87
CA TYR A 138 15.81 20.60 10.13
C TYR A 138 15.08 21.64 11.00
N ASN A 139 14.95 21.39 12.31
CA ASN A 139 14.10 22.18 13.23
C ASN A 139 12.63 22.24 12.78
N PHE A 140 12.18 21.20 12.05
CA PHE A 140 10.83 21.07 11.50
C PHE A 140 9.98 20.20 12.41
N SER A 141 8.94 20.79 13.02
CA SER A 141 7.99 20.09 13.89
C SER A 141 6.75 19.67 13.09
N LEU A 142 6.36 18.42 13.22
CA LEU A 142 5.11 17.93 12.61
C LEU A 142 3.91 18.50 13.39
N LEU A 143 3.13 19.34 12.73
CA LEU A 143 1.82 19.82 13.20
C LEU A 143 0.76 18.74 12.95
N ASP A 144 -0.44 18.91 13.50
CA ASP A 144 -1.54 17.95 13.36
C ASP A 144 -1.95 17.72 11.90
N GLU A 145 -1.85 18.75 11.05
CA GLU A 145 -2.08 18.64 9.60
C GLU A 145 -1.05 17.71 8.93
N HIS A 146 0.23 17.86 9.27
CA HIS A 146 1.31 17.02 8.76
C HIS A 146 1.11 15.57 9.21
N LEU A 147 0.81 15.36 10.50
CA LEU A 147 0.56 14.03 11.07
C LEU A 147 -0.63 13.35 10.38
N SER A 148 -1.69 14.09 10.13
CA SER A 148 -2.88 13.60 9.45
C SER A 148 -2.58 13.19 8.01
N THR A 149 -1.90 14.04 7.24
CA THR A 149 -1.53 13.76 5.85
C THR A 149 -0.59 12.55 5.77
N LEU A 150 0.45 12.48 6.60
CA LEU A 150 1.37 11.36 6.66
C LEU A 150 0.65 10.05 7.05
N THR A 151 -0.29 10.12 7.99
CA THR A 151 -1.12 8.96 8.36
C THR A 151 -1.90 8.43 7.17
N LEU A 152 -2.53 9.29 6.39
CA LEU A 152 -3.26 8.90 5.19
C LEU A 152 -2.34 8.38 4.07
N MET A 153 -1.13 8.95 3.93
CA MET A 153 -0.12 8.46 2.99
C MET A 153 0.32 7.03 3.34
N VAL A 154 0.66 6.78 4.60
CA VAL A 154 1.04 5.43 5.06
C VAL A 154 -0.13 4.47 4.92
N GLU A 155 -1.36 4.86 5.34
CA GLU A 155 -2.56 4.00 5.22
C GLU A 155 -2.87 3.64 3.76
N LYS A 156 -2.72 4.58 2.83
CA LYS A 156 -2.82 4.32 1.39
C LYS A 156 -1.87 3.19 0.96
N HIS A 157 -0.62 3.20 1.45
CA HIS A 157 0.36 2.16 1.13
C HIS A 157 0.06 0.83 1.85
N ILE A 158 -0.48 0.85 3.07
CA ILE A 158 -1.00 -0.35 3.74
C ILE A 158 -2.11 -0.98 2.90
N ILE A 159 -3.09 -0.20 2.43
CA ILE A 159 -4.17 -0.68 1.57
C ILE A 159 -3.60 -1.23 0.24
N LYS A 160 -2.67 -0.52 -0.38
CA LYS A 160 -2.03 -0.91 -1.64
C LYS A 160 -1.27 -2.24 -1.50
N ASN A 161 -0.56 -2.44 -0.39
CA ASN A 161 0.15 -3.69 -0.10
C ASN A 161 -0.81 -4.83 0.26
N ARG A 162 -1.87 -4.57 1.04
CA ARG A 162 -2.93 -5.55 1.29
C ARG A 162 -3.61 -6.00 -0.01
N THR A 163 -3.78 -5.09 -0.98
CA THR A 163 -4.33 -5.45 -2.30
C THR A 163 -3.29 -6.12 -3.21
N ALA A 164 -2.00 -5.86 -3.04
CA ALA A 164 -0.91 -6.53 -3.74
C ALA A 164 -0.67 -7.95 -3.20
N ASP A 165 -0.76 -8.16 -1.87
CA ASP A 165 -0.79 -9.50 -1.25
C ASP A 165 -2.03 -10.30 -1.65
N ARG A 166 -3.08 -9.66 -2.13
CA ARG A 166 -4.20 -10.28 -2.85
C ARG A 166 -3.82 -10.64 -4.30
N ARG A 167 -2.54 -10.80 -4.64
CA ARG A 167 -2.13 -11.34 -5.92
C ARG A 167 -2.79 -12.70 -6.08
N ARG A 168 -3.75 -12.76 -7.00
CA ARG A 168 -4.50 -13.98 -7.27
C ARG A 168 -3.50 -15.08 -7.60
N LYS A 169 -3.37 -16.07 -6.71
CA LYS A 169 -2.50 -17.21 -6.96
C LYS A 169 -2.92 -17.89 -8.25
N ARG A 170 -1.95 -18.17 -9.07
CA ARG A 170 -2.14 -18.90 -10.34
C ARG A 170 -2.13 -20.38 -10.04
N ILE A 171 -3.24 -21.02 -10.36
CA ILE A 171 -3.43 -22.45 -10.10
C ILE A 171 -3.49 -23.25 -11.40
N ILE A 172 -2.85 -24.43 -11.38
CA ILE A 172 -3.04 -25.49 -12.35
C ILE A 172 -3.85 -26.59 -11.66
N ILE A 173 -4.77 -27.21 -12.37
CA ILE A 173 -5.48 -28.40 -11.88
C ILE A 173 -4.88 -29.61 -12.57
N MET A 174 -4.34 -30.55 -11.81
CA MET A 174 -3.86 -31.83 -12.35
C MET A 174 -4.81 -32.97 -12.02
N THR A 175 -5.47 -33.48 -13.04
CA THR A 175 -6.54 -34.46 -12.87
C THR A 175 -6.82 -35.24 -14.15
N SER A 176 -7.52 -36.39 -14.02
CA SER A 176 -8.11 -37.16 -15.15
C SER A 176 -9.64 -36.97 -15.25
N ILE A 177 -10.20 -36.04 -14.49
CA ILE A 177 -11.65 -35.73 -14.50
C ILE A 177 -11.99 -34.93 -15.76
N ASN A 178 -13.19 -35.12 -16.32
CA ASN A 178 -13.63 -34.39 -17.50
C ASN A 178 -13.83 -32.87 -17.22
N PHE A 179 -13.81 -32.10 -18.30
CA PHE A 179 -13.80 -30.63 -18.21
C PHE A 179 -15.07 -30.05 -17.57
N GLU A 180 -16.25 -30.65 -17.80
CA GLU A 180 -17.50 -30.17 -17.23
C GLU A 180 -17.49 -30.21 -15.70
N ARG A 181 -16.92 -31.26 -15.13
CA ARG A 181 -16.75 -31.37 -13.68
C ARG A 181 -15.71 -30.39 -13.14
N ILE A 182 -14.64 -30.20 -13.89
CA ILE A 182 -13.61 -29.18 -13.51
C ILE A 182 -14.22 -27.79 -13.56
N SER A 183 -15.01 -27.47 -14.56
CA SER A 183 -15.72 -26.19 -14.65
C SER A 183 -16.59 -25.92 -13.42
N PHE A 184 -17.37 -26.94 -12.99
CA PHE A 184 -18.16 -26.85 -11.77
C PHE A 184 -17.27 -26.57 -10.53
N PHE A 185 -16.17 -27.31 -10.38
CA PHE A 185 -15.24 -27.11 -9.26
C PHE A 185 -14.64 -25.69 -9.26
N LEU A 186 -14.25 -25.18 -10.43
CA LEU A 186 -13.72 -23.82 -10.56
C LEU A 186 -14.74 -22.76 -10.15
N GLU A 187 -16.02 -22.92 -10.55
CA GLU A 187 -17.08 -21.99 -10.12
C GLU A 187 -17.33 -22.07 -8.61
N GLN A 188 -17.37 -23.29 -8.05
CA GLN A 188 -17.48 -23.47 -6.60
C GLN A 188 -16.30 -22.81 -5.87
N LEU A 189 -15.08 -22.97 -6.37
CA LEU A 189 -13.89 -22.37 -5.77
C LEU A 189 -13.91 -20.83 -5.84
N ARG A 190 -14.41 -20.26 -6.95
CA ARG A 190 -14.57 -18.80 -7.15
C ARG A 190 -15.54 -18.15 -6.17
N GLU A 191 -16.48 -18.92 -5.61
CA GLU A 191 -17.38 -18.37 -4.58
C GLU A 191 -16.65 -18.00 -3.30
N TYR A 192 -15.54 -18.68 -3.00
CA TYR A 192 -14.84 -18.56 -1.72
C TYR A 192 -13.47 -17.89 -1.83
N ILE A 193 -12.76 -18.07 -2.95
CA ILE A 193 -11.35 -17.74 -3.08
C ILE A 193 -11.07 -16.97 -4.37
N ALA A 194 -10.24 -15.92 -4.28
CA ALA A 194 -9.72 -15.21 -5.43
C ALA A 194 -8.47 -15.93 -5.97
N PHE A 195 -8.54 -16.43 -7.19
CA PHE A 195 -7.45 -17.10 -7.89
C PHE A 195 -7.46 -16.81 -9.38
N GLN A 196 -6.38 -17.15 -10.06
CA GLN A 196 -6.27 -17.20 -11.51
C GLN A 196 -6.07 -18.67 -11.93
N TRP A 197 -7.03 -19.23 -12.64
CA TRP A 197 -6.86 -20.52 -13.28
C TRP A 197 -5.97 -20.36 -14.52
N VAL A 198 -4.93 -21.20 -14.61
CA VAL A 198 -3.99 -21.21 -15.74
C VAL A 198 -4.44 -22.27 -16.74
N GLU A 199 -4.45 -23.53 -16.32
CA GLU A 199 -4.78 -24.67 -17.17
C GLU A 199 -5.17 -25.90 -16.34
N THR A 200 -5.80 -26.87 -17.01
CA THR A 200 -6.01 -28.21 -16.45
C THR A 200 -5.17 -29.22 -17.25
N LEU A 201 -4.33 -29.99 -16.55
CA LEU A 201 -3.43 -30.97 -17.13
C LEU A 201 -3.73 -32.39 -16.63
N ASN A 202 -3.49 -33.36 -17.49
CA ASN A 202 -3.40 -34.76 -17.09
C ASN A 202 -1.97 -35.10 -16.59
N LEU A 203 -1.84 -36.19 -15.82
CA LEU A 203 -0.52 -36.63 -15.32
C LEU A 203 0.50 -36.89 -16.44
N ASN A 204 0.03 -37.34 -17.60
CA ASN A 204 0.87 -37.58 -18.80
C ASN A 204 1.46 -36.29 -19.38
N GLU A 205 0.87 -35.12 -19.04
CA GLU A 205 1.27 -33.79 -19.51
C GLU A 205 2.12 -33.05 -18.48
N ILE A 206 2.65 -33.73 -17.48
CA ILE A 206 3.45 -33.15 -16.40
C ILE A 206 4.66 -32.35 -16.91
N HIS A 207 5.20 -32.71 -18.07
CA HIS A 207 6.32 -31.99 -18.71
C HIS A 207 5.97 -30.54 -19.08
N ARG A 208 4.69 -30.24 -19.33
CA ARG A 208 4.21 -28.89 -19.67
C ARG A 208 4.26 -27.92 -18.49
N LEU A 209 4.41 -28.44 -17.27
CA LEU A 209 4.57 -27.58 -16.08
C LEU A 209 5.80 -26.69 -16.18
N ASN A 210 6.84 -27.09 -16.90
CA ASN A 210 8.06 -26.29 -17.08
C ASN A 210 7.84 -25.02 -17.92
N ASP A 211 6.82 -25.06 -18.78
CA ASP A 211 6.51 -23.97 -19.72
C ASP A 211 5.43 -23.01 -19.14
N LEU A 212 4.81 -23.40 -18.01
CA LEU A 212 3.71 -22.66 -17.42
C LEU A 212 4.16 -21.91 -16.17
N SER A 213 3.61 -20.73 -16.00
CA SER A 213 3.85 -19.91 -14.82
C SER A 213 2.68 -20.07 -13.85
N TYR A 214 2.93 -20.71 -12.70
CA TYR A 214 1.92 -21.01 -11.68
C TYR A 214 2.51 -20.90 -10.26
N ASP A 215 1.63 -20.78 -9.28
CA ASP A 215 2.03 -20.68 -7.87
C ASP A 215 1.78 -22.02 -7.14
N CYS A 216 0.76 -22.80 -7.57
CA CYS A 216 0.51 -24.13 -7.02
C CYS A 216 -0.31 -25.01 -7.97
N ILE A 217 -0.32 -26.32 -7.68
CA ILE A 217 -1.06 -27.33 -8.42
C ILE A 217 -2.14 -27.93 -7.51
N PHE A 218 -3.39 -27.89 -7.95
CA PHE A 218 -4.48 -28.57 -7.27
C PHE A 218 -4.67 -29.98 -7.83
N CYS A 219 -4.91 -30.93 -6.96
CA CYS A 219 -5.27 -32.30 -7.35
C CYS A 219 -6.31 -32.88 -6.39
N PHE A 220 -7.13 -33.81 -6.89
CA PHE A 220 -8.20 -34.47 -6.11
C PHE A 220 -7.77 -35.85 -5.59
N SER A 221 -6.84 -36.49 -6.28
CA SER A 221 -6.40 -37.86 -6.00
C SER A 221 -5.15 -37.89 -5.12
N THR A 222 -5.15 -38.75 -4.08
CA THR A 222 -3.98 -39.03 -3.25
C THR A 222 -2.80 -39.56 -4.07
N ARG A 223 -3.10 -40.38 -5.11
CA ARG A 223 -2.06 -40.91 -6.00
C ARG A 223 -1.34 -39.79 -6.76
N ILE A 224 -2.10 -38.88 -7.36
CA ILE A 224 -1.52 -37.72 -8.07
C ILE A 224 -0.74 -36.84 -7.09
N PHE A 225 -1.32 -36.56 -5.92
CA PHE A 225 -0.63 -35.81 -4.86
C PHE A 225 0.73 -36.39 -4.52
N ASN A 226 0.81 -37.70 -4.25
CA ASN A 226 2.07 -38.34 -3.86
C ASN A 226 3.12 -38.28 -4.99
N ILE A 227 2.70 -38.47 -6.26
CA ILE A 227 3.60 -38.36 -7.43
C ILE A 227 4.16 -36.93 -7.58
N LEU A 228 3.32 -35.91 -7.43
CA LEU A 228 3.75 -34.52 -7.55
C LEU A 228 4.60 -34.07 -6.36
N ASN A 229 4.22 -34.49 -5.16
CA ASN A 229 4.93 -34.18 -3.94
C ASN A 229 6.33 -34.82 -3.89
N SER A 230 6.49 -36.05 -4.42
CA SER A 230 7.80 -36.69 -4.55
C SER A 230 8.74 -36.00 -5.52
N ARG A 231 8.23 -35.07 -6.35
CA ARG A 231 8.99 -34.22 -7.24
C ARG A 231 9.17 -32.79 -6.69
N GLU A 232 8.85 -32.58 -5.42
CA GLU A 232 8.97 -31.28 -4.74
C GLU A 232 8.15 -30.15 -5.39
N LEU A 233 7.09 -30.50 -6.12
CA LEU A 233 6.22 -29.52 -6.75
C LEU A 233 5.24 -28.92 -5.73
N PRO A 234 4.84 -27.66 -5.86
CA PRO A 234 3.92 -26.98 -4.94
C PRO A 234 2.48 -27.50 -5.13
N VAL A 235 2.21 -28.70 -4.61
CA VAL A 235 0.92 -29.39 -4.79
C VAL A 235 0.05 -29.27 -3.55
N ILE A 236 -1.24 -29.02 -3.77
CA ILE A 236 -2.29 -28.97 -2.75
C ILE A 236 -3.38 -29.98 -3.14
N ARG A 237 -3.59 -30.96 -2.24
CA ARG A 237 -4.74 -31.86 -2.42
C ARG A 237 -6.00 -31.16 -1.91
N VAL A 238 -7.04 -31.08 -2.73
CA VAL A 238 -8.34 -30.49 -2.41
C VAL A 238 -9.45 -31.52 -2.61
N ASN A 239 -10.54 -31.39 -1.87
CA ASN A 239 -11.74 -32.20 -2.11
C ASN A 239 -12.50 -31.62 -3.33
N PHE A 240 -13.11 -32.50 -4.13
CA PHE A 240 -13.89 -32.05 -5.27
C PHE A 240 -15.12 -31.23 -4.85
N PHE A 241 -15.80 -31.65 -3.79
CA PHE A 241 -16.80 -30.84 -3.10
C PHE A 241 -16.11 -30.14 -1.94
N LEU A 242 -15.99 -28.82 -2.03
CA LEU A 242 -15.30 -28.01 -1.05
C LEU A 242 -16.12 -27.91 0.24
N GLU A 243 -15.47 -28.18 1.35
CA GLU A 243 -16.00 -27.97 2.70
C GLU A 243 -15.33 -26.75 3.34
N ASN A 244 -15.93 -26.19 4.40
CA ASN A 244 -15.38 -25.03 5.11
C ASN A 244 -13.92 -25.25 5.56
N LYS A 245 -13.59 -26.48 6.01
CA LYS A 245 -12.21 -26.83 6.38
C LYS A 245 -11.20 -26.73 5.22
N ASP A 246 -11.65 -27.02 3.98
CA ASP A 246 -10.80 -26.88 2.79
C ASP A 246 -10.54 -25.41 2.50
N ILE A 247 -11.57 -24.59 2.62
CA ILE A 247 -11.48 -23.14 2.43
C ILE A 247 -10.55 -22.53 3.48
N ASP A 248 -10.76 -22.83 4.77
CA ASP A 248 -9.90 -22.35 5.86
C ASP A 248 -8.43 -22.75 5.65
N ARG A 249 -8.19 -23.98 5.16
CA ARG A 249 -6.85 -24.46 4.82
C ARG A 249 -6.24 -23.65 3.68
N LEU A 250 -7.00 -23.37 2.62
CA LEU A 250 -6.52 -22.59 1.48
C LEU A 250 -6.20 -21.12 1.90
N LEU A 251 -7.04 -20.52 2.75
CA LEU A 251 -6.78 -19.20 3.31
C LEU A 251 -5.47 -19.18 4.15
N LYS A 252 -5.24 -20.20 4.98
CA LYS A 252 -3.98 -20.36 5.73
C LYS A 252 -2.77 -20.56 4.83
N LEU A 253 -2.93 -21.11 3.63
CA LEU A 253 -1.90 -21.24 2.61
C LEU A 253 -1.71 -19.96 1.78
N GLY A 254 -2.34 -18.85 2.19
CA GLY A 254 -2.16 -17.52 1.59
C GLY A 254 -3.00 -17.29 0.33
N PHE A 255 -4.11 -18.00 0.14
CA PHE A 255 -5.13 -17.62 -0.82
C PHE A 255 -5.98 -16.49 -0.24
N SER A 256 -6.35 -15.53 -1.07
CA SER A 256 -7.24 -14.43 -0.67
C SER A 256 -8.69 -14.87 -0.73
N ALA A 257 -9.48 -14.54 0.29
CA ALA A 257 -10.92 -14.73 0.23
C ALA A 257 -11.52 -13.87 -0.91
N GLN A 258 -12.56 -14.40 -1.56
CA GLN A 258 -13.39 -13.60 -2.46
C GLN A 258 -14.11 -12.55 -1.59
N THR A 259 -13.88 -11.28 -1.85
CA THR A 259 -14.50 -10.19 -1.10
C THR A 259 -16.04 -10.30 -1.14
N HIS A 260 -16.65 -10.23 0.04
CA HIS A 260 -18.09 -10.03 0.29
C HIS A 260 -19.01 -11.26 0.42
N ARG A 261 -18.52 -12.49 0.59
CA ARG A 261 -19.41 -13.61 0.92
C ARG A 261 -18.98 -14.29 2.22
N PHE A 262 -19.77 -14.10 3.27
CA PHE A 262 -19.66 -14.90 4.49
C PHE A 262 -20.59 -16.11 4.37
N ASN A 263 -20.10 -17.29 4.75
CA ASN A 263 -20.99 -18.41 4.96
C ASN A 263 -21.82 -18.13 6.23
N ALA A 264 -23.10 -17.78 6.05
CA ALA A 264 -23.98 -17.41 7.14
C ALA A 264 -24.11 -18.52 8.21
N ASN A 265 -24.07 -19.80 7.80
CA ASN A 265 -24.16 -20.94 8.72
C ASN A 265 -22.88 -21.07 9.58
N SER A 266 -21.72 -20.90 8.98
CA SER A 266 -20.45 -20.90 9.73
C SER A 266 -20.39 -19.72 10.70
N LEU A 267 -20.79 -18.54 10.26
CA LEU A 267 -20.84 -17.36 11.10
C LEU A 267 -21.83 -17.53 12.26
N ALA A 268 -23.01 -18.10 12.01
CA ALA A 268 -24.00 -18.38 13.03
C ALA A 268 -23.49 -19.39 14.08
N LEU A 269 -22.78 -20.43 13.65
CA LEU A 269 -22.14 -21.40 14.55
C LEU A 269 -21.05 -20.76 15.40
N ASP A 270 -20.21 -19.92 14.78
CA ASP A 270 -19.13 -19.21 15.47
C ASP A 270 -19.66 -18.17 16.50
N LEU A 271 -20.85 -17.64 16.27
CA LEU A 271 -21.52 -16.67 17.16
C LEU A 271 -22.44 -17.35 18.19
N ALA A 272 -22.80 -18.62 18.01
CA ALA A 272 -23.68 -19.33 18.91
C ALA A 272 -23.14 -19.37 20.35
N GLY A 273 -23.96 -18.93 21.29
CA GLY A 273 -23.61 -18.92 22.71
C GLY A 273 -22.73 -17.74 23.17
N LYS A 274 -22.40 -16.79 22.28
CA LYS A 274 -21.67 -15.58 22.65
C LYS A 274 -22.62 -14.45 23.08
N THR A 275 -22.18 -13.64 24.02
CA THR A 275 -22.86 -12.39 24.37
C THR A 275 -22.68 -11.35 23.25
N GLU A 276 -23.53 -10.32 23.24
CA GLU A 276 -23.46 -9.25 22.23
C GLU A 276 -22.07 -8.60 22.14
N ALA A 277 -21.45 -8.31 23.30
CA ALA A 277 -20.11 -7.73 23.35
C ALA A 277 -19.04 -8.66 22.79
N GLU A 278 -19.13 -9.97 23.07
CA GLU A 278 -18.24 -10.99 22.53
C GLU A 278 -18.46 -11.20 21.02
N MET A 279 -19.69 -11.11 20.52
CA MET A 279 -20.01 -11.15 19.09
C MET A 279 -19.37 -9.98 18.36
N VAL A 280 -19.54 -8.75 18.90
CA VAL A 280 -18.93 -7.54 18.31
C VAL A 280 -17.41 -7.63 18.31
N SER A 281 -16.81 -8.08 19.41
CA SER A 281 -15.35 -8.28 19.49
C SER A 281 -14.87 -9.32 18.51
N TYR A 282 -15.57 -10.46 18.41
CA TYR A 282 -15.26 -11.54 17.46
C TYR A 282 -15.34 -11.05 16.01
N LEU A 283 -16.41 -10.34 15.65
CA LEU A 283 -16.62 -9.81 14.31
C LEU A 283 -15.55 -8.76 13.97
N LYS A 284 -15.23 -7.84 14.88
CA LYS A 284 -14.17 -6.85 14.69
C LYS A 284 -12.80 -7.47 14.56
N ASN A 285 -12.46 -8.49 15.35
CA ASN A 285 -11.16 -9.14 15.31
C ASN A 285 -10.97 -10.02 14.06
N ARG A 286 -12.03 -10.69 13.62
CA ARG A 286 -11.97 -11.63 12.49
C ARG A 286 -12.29 -10.98 11.14
N PHE A 287 -13.10 -9.95 11.15
CA PHE A 287 -13.64 -9.29 9.97
C PHE A 287 -13.52 -7.75 10.04
N GLY A 288 -12.59 -7.23 10.83
CA GLY A 288 -12.44 -5.80 11.09
C GLY A 288 -12.32 -4.94 9.84
N ASP A 289 -11.83 -5.52 8.74
CA ASP A 289 -11.76 -4.86 7.43
C ASP A 289 -13.14 -4.69 6.75
N TYR A 290 -14.22 -5.29 7.30
CA TYR A 290 -15.57 -5.30 6.72
C TYR A 290 -16.63 -4.62 7.60
N PHE A 291 -16.27 -4.29 8.85
CA PHE A 291 -17.17 -3.62 9.78
C PHE A 291 -16.59 -2.26 10.18
N VAL A 292 -17.36 -1.25 10.00
CA VAL A 292 -17.08 0.14 10.43
C VAL A 292 -17.46 0.34 11.89
#